data_8a073e52c74268bfc544fec5bba2bba2
#
_entry.id   8a073e52c74268bfc544fec5bba2bba2
#
_cell.length_a   1.000
_cell.length_b   1.000
_cell.length_c   1.000
_cell.angle_alpha   90.00
_cell.angle_beta   90.00
_cell.angle_gamma   90.00
#
_symmetry.space_group_name_H-M   'P 1'
#
loop_
_entity.id
_entity.type
_entity.pdbx_description
1 polymer ?
#
loop_
_entity_poly.entity_id
_entity_poly.type
_entity_poly.pdbx_seq_one_letter_code
_entity_poly.pdbx_strand_id
1 'polypeptide(L)'
;MAEDLRQRAFDAAPAIGGTIDGAPFEWLADADMRLGPVLEAFVNGKYYWIPYVRLAHIKIEPPEDLRDCVWMPAHLQFENGGETLALIPTRYEGSENSADGELQLARKTEWRELRPEVWIGSGQRVLGSDAGEYALMDVREILFTPAASAAAAEAGTPAEDGADG
;
A
#
# COMPACT_ATOMS: atom_id res chain seq x y z
N MET A 1 -2.90 -24.61 -0.67
CA MET A 1 -3.97 -24.26 0.30
C MET A 1 -3.79 -22.87 0.92
N ALA A 2 -2.66 -22.53 1.51
CA ALA A 2 -2.44 -21.19 2.08
C ALA A 2 -2.43 -20.08 1.02
N GLU A 3 -1.90 -20.34 -0.14
CA GLU A 3 -1.86 -19.41 -1.27
C GLU A 3 -3.24 -19.17 -1.89
N ASP A 4 -4.07 -20.20 -2.00
CA ASP A 4 -5.44 -20.05 -2.49
C ASP A 4 -6.30 -19.22 -1.54
N LEU A 5 -6.08 -19.37 -0.23
CA LEU A 5 -6.76 -18.55 0.77
C LEU A 5 -6.31 -17.11 0.71
N ARG A 6 -5.00 -16.86 0.47
CA ARG A 6 -4.46 -15.51 0.28
C ARG A 6 -5.02 -14.85 -0.96
N GLN A 7 -5.03 -15.56 -2.10
CA GLN A 7 -5.61 -15.05 -3.34
C GLN A 7 -7.09 -14.69 -3.16
N ARG A 8 -7.87 -15.59 -2.54
CA ARG A 8 -9.28 -15.32 -2.23
C ARG A 8 -9.48 -14.11 -1.32
N ALA A 9 -8.57 -13.91 -0.35
CA ALA A 9 -8.63 -12.75 0.53
C ALA A 9 -8.34 -11.45 -0.23
N PHE A 10 -7.41 -11.48 -1.18
CA PHE A 10 -7.12 -10.32 -2.03
C PHE A 10 -8.27 -10.02 -2.99
N ASP A 11 -8.84 -11.04 -3.63
CA ASP A 11 -9.99 -10.89 -4.52
C ASP A 11 -11.24 -10.37 -3.79
N ALA A 12 -11.36 -10.71 -2.51
CA ALA A 12 -12.46 -10.26 -1.65
C ALA A 12 -12.18 -8.91 -0.97
N ALA A 13 -10.92 -8.43 -0.97
CA ALA A 13 -10.59 -7.14 -0.38
C ALA A 13 -11.22 -6.01 -1.22
N PRO A 14 -12.00 -5.10 -0.61
CA PRO A 14 -12.59 -4.01 -1.34
C PRO A 14 -11.49 -3.08 -1.87
N ALA A 15 -11.62 -2.65 -3.12
CA ALA A 15 -10.79 -1.60 -3.65
C ALA A 15 -11.06 -0.30 -2.89
N ILE A 16 -10.00 0.40 -2.49
CA ILE A 16 -10.12 1.69 -1.84
C ILE A 16 -9.35 2.73 -2.65
N GLY A 17 -10.04 3.81 -3.02
CA GLY A 17 -9.47 4.93 -3.74
C GLY A 17 -8.81 5.94 -2.82
N GLY A 18 -8.12 6.90 -3.41
CA GLY A 18 -7.45 7.96 -2.69
C GLY A 18 -6.49 8.75 -3.56
N THR A 19 -5.49 9.32 -2.92
CA THR A 19 -4.40 10.03 -3.60
C THR A 19 -3.05 9.58 -3.04
N ILE A 20 -2.06 9.51 -3.91
CA ILE A 20 -0.66 9.27 -3.56
C ILE A 20 0.16 10.44 -4.07
N ASP A 21 0.78 11.20 -3.16
CA ASP A 21 1.47 12.45 -3.46
C ASP A 21 0.65 13.40 -4.36
N GLY A 22 -0.66 13.46 -4.12
CA GLY A 22 -1.61 14.27 -4.87
C GLY A 22 -2.16 13.63 -6.16
N ALA A 23 -1.64 12.50 -6.61
CA ALA A 23 -2.13 11.78 -7.79
C ALA A 23 -3.27 10.83 -7.40
N PRO A 24 -4.45 10.93 -8.02
CA PRO A 24 -5.59 10.08 -7.68
C PRO A 24 -5.38 8.64 -8.14
N PHE A 25 -5.89 7.70 -7.35
CA PHE A 25 -5.97 6.28 -7.69
C PHE A 25 -7.34 5.70 -7.30
N GLU A 26 -7.75 4.65 -7.98
CA GLU A 26 -8.96 3.89 -7.66
C GLU A 26 -8.66 2.67 -6.78
N TRP A 27 -7.46 2.14 -6.87
CA TRP A 27 -6.96 1.06 -6.01
C TRP A 27 -5.46 1.21 -5.79
N LEU A 28 -4.97 0.67 -4.67
CA LEU A 28 -3.56 0.64 -4.30
C LEU A 28 -3.24 -0.72 -3.70
N ALA A 29 -2.12 -1.29 -4.08
CA ALA A 29 -1.60 -2.54 -3.52
C ALA A 29 -0.07 -2.53 -3.57
N ASP A 30 0.57 -3.35 -2.74
CA ASP A 30 1.97 -3.67 -2.96
C ASP A 30 2.10 -4.45 -4.28
N ALA A 31 3.07 -4.12 -5.10
CA ALA A 31 3.29 -4.77 -6.37
C ALA A 31 3.81 -6.21 -6.23
N ASP A 32 4.35 -6.56 -5.04
CA ASP A 32 4.65 -7.95 -4.70
C ASP A 32 3.37 -8.70 -4.37
N MET A 33 3.06 -9.72 -5.15
CA MET A 33 1.80 -10.46 -5.05
C MET A 33 1.66 -11.29 -3.78
N ARG A 34 2.70 -11.39 -2.95
CA ARG A 34 2.60 -11.99 -1.61
C ARG A 34 1.90 -11.06 -0.61
N LEU A 35 1.94 -9.76 -0.83
CA LEU A 35 1.42 -8.73 0.08
C LEU A 35 0.03 -8.23 -0.32
N GLY A 36 -0.12 -7.73 -1.53
CA GLY A 36 -1.40 -7.19 -2.00
C GLY A 36 -1.80 -5.87 -1.32
N PRO A 37 -3.09 -5.66 -1.00
CA PRO A 37 -3.60 -4.39 -0.48
C PRO A 37 -3.39 -4.23 1.03
N VAL A 38 -2.19 -4.50 1.50
CA VAL A 38 -1.82 -4.37 2.92
C VAL A 38 -0.51 -3.58 3.07
N LEU A 39 -0.42 -2.83 4.15
CA LEU A 39 0.81 -2.21 4.60
C LEU A 39 1.49 -3.11 5.63
N GLU A 40 2.74 -3.47 5.37
CA GLU A 40 3.59 -4.12 6.35
C GLU A 40 4.27 -3.06 7.21
N ALA A 41 4.10 -3.13 8.51
CA ALA A 41 4.62 -2.13 9.43
C ALA A 41 4.93 -2.69 10.82
N PHE A 42 5.87 -2.04 11.50
CA PHE A 42 6.12 -2.22 12.92
C PHE A 42 5.51 -1.07 13.70
N VAL A 43 4.68 -1.40 14.67
CA VAL A 43 4.02 -0.45 15.57
C VAL A 43 4.27 -0.89 17.01
N ASN A 44 4.88 -0.02 17.81
CA ASN A 44 5.22 -0.32 19.21
C ASN A 44 6.02 -1.64 19.38
N GLY A 45 6.96 -1.90 18.47
CA GLY A 45 7.80 -3.09 18.49
C GLY A 45 7.11 -4.38 18.02
N LYS A 46 5.89 -4.31 17.53
CA LYS A 46 5.13 -5.45 17.00
C LYS A 46 4.95 -5.32 15.49
N TYR A 47 5.00 -6.46 14.82
CA TYR A 47 4.84 -6.57 13.38
C TYR A 47 3.39 -6.76 12.99
N TYR A 48 2.92 -5.98 12.02
CA TYR A 48 1.53 -6.00 11.52
C TYR A 48 1.47 -6.01 9.99
N TRP A 49 0.44 -6.64 9.50
CA TRP A 49 -0.09 -6.44 8.16
C TRP A 49 -1.40 -5.65 8.30
N ILE A 50 -1.37 -4.39 7.91
CA ILE A 50 -2.50 -3.49 8.07
C ILE A 50 -3.20 -3.34 6.72
N PRO A 51 -4.45 -3.82 6.58
CA PRO A 51 -5.21 -3.61 5.35
C PRO A 51 -5.40 -2.12 5.06
N TYR A 52 -5.23 -1.72 3.81
CA TYR A 52 -5.40 -0.31 3.44
C TYR A 52 -6.79 0.24 3.76
N VAL A 53 -7.84 -0.61 3.75
CA VAL A 53 -9.20 -0.19 4.14
C VAL A 53 -9.31 0.29 5.58
N ARG A 54 -8.35 -0.05 6.44
CA ARG A 54 -8.28 0.39 7.84
C ARG A 54 -7.57 1.72 8.01
N LEU A 55 -6.92 2.22 6.96
CA LEU A 55 -6.12 3.42 7.00
C LEU A 55 -6.86 4.58 6.32
N ALA A 56 -6.76 5.76 6.92
CA ALA A 56 -7.22 7.01 6.33
C ALA A 56 -6.07 7.83 5.73
N HIS A 57 -4.90 7.80 6.39
CA HIS A 57 -3.76 8.60 6.00
C HIS A 57 -2.45 7.92 6.37
N ILE A 58 -1.51 7.94 5.44
CA ILE A 58 -0.11 7.54 5.66
C ILE A 58 0.75 8.75 5.30
N LYS A 59 1.53 9.23 6.25
CA LYS A 59 2.51 10.29 6.02
C LYS A 59 3.90 9.73 6.29
N ILE A 60 4.76 9.76 5.27
CA ILE A 60 6.11 9.21 5.31
C ILE A 60 7.10 10.36 5.37
N GLU A 61 7.95 10.37 6.40
CA GLU A 61 9.01 11.35 6.52
C GLU A 61 10.16 11.03 5.56
N PRO A 62 10.78 12.05 4.93
CA PRO A 62 11.98 11.82 4.14
C PRO A 62 13.10 11.24 5.02
N PRO A 63 13.94 10.32 4.49
CA PRO A 63 15.02 9.73 5.26
C PRO A 63 16.04 10.79 5.70
N GLU A 64 16.40 10.79 6.97
CA GLU A 64 17.40 11.68 7.56
C GLU A 64 18.73 10.96 7.82
N ASP A 65 18.69 9.65 8.04
CA ASP A 65 19.86 8.82 8.27
C ASP A 65 19.75 7.44 7.60
N LEU A 66 20.82 6.62 7.71
CA LEU A 66 20.85 5.30 7.08
C LEU A 66 19.81 4.34 7.67
N ARG A 67 19.43 4.50 8.93
CA ARG A 67 18.38 3.68 9.55
C ARG A 67 17.05 3.90 8.86
N ASP A 68 16.72 5.13 8.50
CA ASP A 68 15.48 5.49 7.81
C ASP A 68 15.42 4.92 6.40
N CYS A 69 16.56 4.59 5.80
CA CYS A 69 16.64 3.87 4.53
C CYS A 69 16.34 2.37 4.65
N VAL A 70 16.30 1.82 5.85
CA VAL A 70 15.92 0.42 6.14
C VAL A 70 14.53 0.36 6.75
N TRP A 71 14.23 1.26 7.68
CA TRP A 71 12.98 1.38 8.43
C TRP A 71 12.47 2.81 8.30
N MET A 72 11.55 3.05 7.37
CA MET A 72 11.02 4.39 7.15
C MET A 72 10.04 4.78 8.25
N PRO A 73 10.28 5.89 8.96
CA PRO A 73 9.31 6.44 9.89
C PRO A 73 8.07 6.93 9.16
N ALA A 74 6.90 6.58 9.67
CA ALA A 74 5.62 7.02 9.14
C ALA A 74 4.62 7.34 10.24
N HIS A 75 3.72 8.26 9.95
CA HIS A 75 2.53 8.53 10.75
C HIS A 75 1.34 7.86 10.09
N LEU A 76 0.64 7.02 10.83
CA LEU A 76 -0.56 6.35 10.36
C LEU A 76 -1.77 6.93 11.07
N GLN A 77 -2.79 7.27 10.31
CA GLN A 77 -4.12 7.57 10.81
C GLN A 77 -5.07 6.48 10.33
N PHE A 78 -5.80 5.90 11.25
CA PHE A 78 -6.79 4.86 10.97
C PHE A 78 -8.15 5.47 10.63
N GLU A 79 -9.01 4.70 9.99
CA GLU A 79 -10.37 5.10 9.63
C GLU A 79 -11.24 5.52 10.83
N ASN A 80 -10.97 4.96 12.01
CA ASN A 80 -11.66 5.29 13.27
C ASN A 80 -11.13 6.55 13.96
N GLY A 81 -10.15 7.24 13.36
CA GLY A 81 -9.51 8.44 13.90
C GLY A 81 -8.30 8.19 14.80
N GLY A 82 -7.96 6.93 15.08
CA GLY A 82 -6.75 6.58 15.85
C GLY A 82 -5.49 6.91 15.06
N GLU A 83 -4.44 7.34 15.75
CA GLU A 83 -3.15 7.69 15.15
C GLU A 83 -2.01 6.93 15.84
N THR A 84 -0.98 6.58 15.08
CA THR A 84 0.22 5.96 15.62
C THR A 84 1.43 6.25 14.75
N LEU A 85 2.61 6.11 15.35
CA LEU A 85 3.87 6.06 14.62
C LEU A 85 4.16 4.63 14.22
N ALA A 86 4.75 4.45 13.04
CA ALA A 86 5.12 3.17 12.50
C ALA A 86 6.49 3.23 11.84
N LEU A 87 7.12 2.07 11.71
CA LEU A 87 8.29 1.87 10.86
C LEU A 87 7.90 0.96 9.71
N ILE A 88 8.10 1.42 8.48
CA ILE A 88 7.80 0.67 7.27
C ILE A 88 9.09 0.08 6.72
N PRO A 89 9.20 -1.25 6.57
CA PRO A 89 10.39 -1.84 5.95
C PRO A 89 10.47 -1.43 4.47
N THR A 90 11.64 -0.96 4.07
CA THR A 90 11.85 -0.41 2.72
C THR A 90 12.09 -1.48 1.66
N ARG A 91 12.49 -2.67 2.06
CA ARG A 91 12.84 -3.76 1.15
C ARG A 91 11.96 -4.99 1.38
N TYR A 92 11.83 -5.78 0.32
CA TYR A 92 11.17 -7.07 0.37
C TYR A 92 11.97 -8.10 1.16
N GLU A 93 11.26 -9.03 1.79
CA GLU A 93 11.83 -10.18 2.50
C GLU A 93 12.75 -10.98 1.56
N GLY A 94 13.90 -11.39 2.08
CA GLY A 94 14.90 -12.16 1.34
C GLY A 94 15.93 -11.31 0.60
N SER A 95 15.72 -9.99 0.49
CA SER A 95 16.66 -9.08 -0.18
C SER A 95 18.03 -9.04 0.49
N GLU A 96 18.08 -9.28 1.79
CA GLU A 96 19.32 -9.36 2.59
C GLU A 96 20.22 -10.51 2.17
N ASN A 97 19.67 -11.54 1.55
CA ASN A 97 20.40 -12.72 1.06
C ASN A 97 20.87 -12.58 -0.40
N SER A 98 20.54 -11.46 -1.05
CA SER A 98 21.00 -11.19 -2.41
C SER A 98 22.51 -11.01 -2.47
N ALA A 99 23.14 -11.46 -3.54
CA ALA A 99 24.53 -11.14 -3.84
C ALA A 99 24.70 -9.70 -4.35
N ASP A 100 23.61 -9.02 -4.70
CA ASP A 100 23.59 -7.66 -5.22
C ASP A 100 23.35 -6.67 -4.07
N GLY A 101 24.37 -5.85 -3.78
CA GLY A 101 24.29 -4.84 -2.73
C GLY A 101 23.24 -3.76 -2.96
N GLU A 102 22.88 -3.46 -4.20
CA GLU A 102 21.81 -2.50 -4.49
C GLU A 102 20.44 -3.03 -4.08
N LEU A 103 20.21 -4.33 -4.21
CA LEU A 103 18.99 -4.99 -3.71
C LEU A 103 18.98 -5.03 -2.18
N GLN A 104 20.13 -5.37 -1.56
CA GLN A 104 20.27 -5.37 -0.11
C GLN A 104 19.99 -4.00 0.52
N LEU A 105 20.40 -2.93 -0.17
CA LEU A 105 20.25 -1.54 0.28
C LEU A 105 18.96 -0.88 -0.20
N ALA A 106 18.05 -1.62 -0.79
CA ALA A 106 16.79 -1.10 -1.36
C ALA A 106 16.98 0.08 -2.35
N ARG A 107 18.05 0.05 -3.14
CA ARG A 107 18.35 1.07 -4.16
C ARG A 107 17.74 0.78 -5.52
N LYS A 108 17.35 -0.49 -5.74
CA LYS A 108 16.64 -0.95 -6.93
C LYS A 108 15.67 -2.05 -6.59
N THR A 109 14.85 -2.43 -7.54
CA THR A 109 13.90 -3.52 -7.42
C THR A 109 14.06 -4.46 -8.61
N GLU A 110 14.08 -5.74 -8.34
CA GLU A 110 14.02 -6.80 -9.34
C GLU A 110 12.80 -7.68 -9.10
N TRP A 111 12.22 -8.16 -10.19
CA TRP A 111 11.04 -9.00 -10.16
C TRP A 111 11.39 -10.41 -10.62
N ARG A 112 10.88 -11.39 -9.90
CA ARG A 112 11.00 -12.80 -10.26
C ARG A 112 9.62 -13.45 -10.30
N GLU A 113 9.35 -14.17 -11.37
CA GLU A 113 8.15 -14.99 -11.44
C GLU A 113 8.33 -16.23 -10.55
N LEU A 114 7.51 -16.37 -9.54
CA LEU A 114 7.51 -17.51 -8.62
C LEU A 114 6.82 -18.72 -9.22
N ARG A 115 5.73 -18.45 -9.93
CA ARG A 115 4.93 -19.40 -10.72
C ARG A 115 4.15 -18.61 -11.77
N PRO A 116 3.53 -19.24 -12.78
CA PRO A 116 2.84 -18.49 -13.83
C PRO A 116 1.93 -17.38 -13.29
N GLU A 117 2.18 -16.15 -13.77
CA GLU A 117 1.45 -14.93 -13.41
C GLU A 117 1.60 -14.45 -11.95
N VAL A 118 2.48 -15.06 -11.14
CA VAL A 118 2.74 -14.63 -9.75
C VAL A 118 4.15 -14.07 -9.64
N TRP A 119 4.24 -12.77 -9.44
CA TRP A 119 5.49 -12.02 -9.36
C TRP A 119 5.82 -11.63 -7.94
N ILE A 120 7.07 -11.80 -7.56
CA ILE A 120 7.63 -11.38 -6.28
C ILE A 120 8.81 -10.45 -6.47
N GLY A 121 8.97 -9.51 -5.57
CA GLY A 121 10.02 -8.51 -5.60
C GLY A 121 11.23 -8.85 -4.74
N SER A 122 12.36 -8.28 -5.12
CA SER A 122 13.59 -8.17 -4.32
C SER A 122 14.07 -6.73 -4.36
N GLY A 123 14.63 -6.23 -3.27
CA GLY A 123 15.06 -4.85 -3.15
C GLY A 123 13.96 -3.93 -2.64
N GLN A 124 13.92 -2.70 -3.13
CA GLN A 124 12.98 -1.69 -2.69
C GLN A 124 11.54 -2.08 -2.99
N ARG A 125 10.65 -1.82 -2.01
CA ARG A 125 9.21 -2.03 -2.19
C ARG A 125 8.63 -1.06 -3.21
N VAL A 126 7.67 -1.55 -3.98
CA VAL A 126 6.96 -0.79 -5.00
C VAL A 126 5.46 -0.93 -4.77
N LEU A 127 4.77 0.20 -4.79
CA LEU A 127 3.32 0.24 -4.76
C LEU A 127 2.77 0.35 -6.18
N GLY A 128 1.76 -0.42 -6.48
CA GLY A 128 1.05 -0.38 -7.76
C GLY A 128 -0.35 0.18 -7.61
N SER A 129 -0.81 0.91 -8.62
CA SER A 129 -2.16 1.46 -8.71
C SER A 129 -2.64 1.43 -10.16
N ASP A 130 -3.90 1.80 -10.38
CA ASP A 130 -4.43 2.02 -11.73
C ASP A 130 -3.73 3.18 -12.47
N ALA A 131 -3.12 4.11 -11.73
CA ALA A 131 -2.40 5.25 -12.30
C ALA A 131 -0.91 4.99 -12.57
N GLY A 132 -0.32 3.94 -12.01
CA GLY A 132 1.09 3.60 -12.21
C GLY A 132 1.74 2.93 -11.00
N GLU A 133 3.06 2.93 -11.01
CA GLU A 133 3.89 2.34 -9.97
C GLU A 133 4.68 3.41 -9.23
N TYR A 134 4.91 3.20 -7.93
CA TYR A 134 5.60 4.13 -7.06
C TYR A 134 6.63 3.39 -6.21
N ALA A 135 7.89 3.80 -6.29
CA ALA A 135 8.92 3.33 -5.38
C ALA A 135 8.60 3.83 -3.97
N LEU A 136 8.57 2.94 -2.99
CA LEU A 136 8.11 3.27 -1.64
C LEU A 136 8.87 4.45 -1.01
N MET A 137 10.20 4.51 -1.22
CA MET A 137 11.04 5.56 -0.63
C MET A 137 10.81 6.95 -1.22
N ASP A 138 10.17 7.05 -2.39
CA ASP A 138 9.80 8.33 -3.03
C ASP A 138 8.44 8.83 -2.58
N VAL A 139 7.63 7.97 -1.97
CA VAL A 139 6.28 8.32 -1.50
C VAL A 139 6.36 9.13 -0.21
N ARG A 140 5.55 10.19 -0.11
CA ARG A 140 5.48 11.05 1.08
C ARG A 140 4.11 11.04 1.75
N GLU A 141 3.05 10.94 0.97
CA GLU A 141 1.70 11.01 1.51
C GLU A 141 0.72 10.15 0.73
N ILE A 142 -0.05 9.35 1.43
CA ILE A 142 -1.17 8.60 0.88
C ILE A 142 -2.41 8.95 1.68
N LEU A 143 -3.44 9.44 1.00
CA LEU A 143 -4.76 9.70 1.56
C LEU A 143 -5.75 8.71 0.97
N PHE A 144 -6.47 8.01 1.82
CA PHE A 144 -7.50 7.07 1.40
C PHE A 144 -8.89 7.72 1.51
N THR A 145 -9.73 7.45 0.51
CA THR A 145 -11.12 7.89 0.55
C THR A 145 -11.90 6.95 1.47
N PRO A 146 -12.59 7.47 2.50
CA PRO A 146 -13.37 6.61 3.40
C PRO A 146 -14.42 5.80 2.64
N ALA A 147 -14.60 4.53 2.99
CA ALA A 147 -15.57 3.65 2.35
C ALA A 147 -17.01 4.20 2.44
N ALA A 148 -17.37 4.85 3.55
CA ALA A 148 -18.67 5.51 3.71
C ALA A 148 -18.87 6.68 2.74
N SER A 149 -17.79 7.41 2.39
CA SER A 149 -17.83 8.51 1.42
C SER A 149 -17.96 8.01 -0.02
N ALA A 150 -17.31 6.89 -0.35
CA ALA A 150 -17.45 6.23 -1.64
C ALA A 150 -18.90 5.73 -1.87
N ALA A 151 -19.50 5.11 -0.88
CA ALA A 151 -20.90 4.66 -0.94
C ALA A 151 -21.88 5.84 -1.09
N ALA A 152 -21.60 6.98 -0.47
CA ALA A 152 -22.41 8.18 -0.60
C ALA A 152 -22.30 8.81 -2.02
N ALA A 153 -21.13 8.72 -2.65
CA ALA A 153 -20.93 9.20 -4.02
C ALA A 153 -21.66 8.33 -5.05
N GLU A 154 -21.75 7.03 -4.84
CA GLU A 154 -22.52 6.12 -5.68
C GLU A 154 -24.03 6.25 -5.47
N ALA A 155 -24.49 6.61 -4.27
CA ALA A 155 -25.90 6.83 -3.96
C ALA A 155 -26.42 8.21 -4.40
N GLY A 156 -25.56 9.10 -4.82
CA GLY A 156 -25.85 10.52 -5.08
C GLY A 156 -26.14 10.88 -6.52
N THR A 157 -26.67 9.99 -7.36
CA THR A 157 -27.27 10.40 -8.63
C THR A 157 -28.76 10.63 -8.38
N PRO A 158 -29.22 11.88 -8.30
CA PRO A 158 -30.65 12.11 -8.29
C PRO A 158 -31.20 11.68 -9.64
N ALA A 159 -32.16 10.79 -9.61
CA ALA A 159 -33.06 10.63 -10.77
C ALA A 159 -33.69 12.00 -11.03
N GLU A 160 -33.38 12.62 -12.15
CA GLU A 160 -34.18 13.72 -12.64
C GLU A 160 -35.56 13.15 -12.95
N ASP A 161 -36.44 13.35 -12.01
CA ASP A 161 -37.86 13.18 -12.23
C ASP A 161 -38.26 14.31 -13.18
N GLY A 162 -38.36 13.96 -14.44
CA GLY A 162 -38.94 14.84 -15.45
C GLY A 162 -40.42 15.02 -15.14
N ALA A 163 -40.72 16.00 -14.33
CA ALA A 163 -42.08 16.48 -14.18
C ALA A 163 -42.42 17.23 -15.44
N ASP A 164 -43.05 16.54 -16.35
CA ASP A 164 -43.88 17.14 -17.41
C ASP A 164 -45.16 17.66 -16.73
N GLY A 165 -45.30 18.95 -16.72
CA GLY A 165 -46.50 19.61 -16.26
C GLY A 165 -47.30 20.15 -17.40
#